data_71285293cb8cae8c349d372bfc5d5142
#
_entry.id   71285293cb8cae8c349d372bfc5d5142
#
_cell.length_a   1.000
_cell.length_b   1.000
_cell.length_c   1.000
_cell.angle_alpha   90.00
_cell.angle_beta   90.00
_cell.angle_gamma   90.00
#
_symmetry.space_group_name_H-M   'P 1'
#
loop_
_entity.id
_entity.type
_entity.pdbx_description
1 polymer ?
#
loop_
_entity_poly.entity_id
_entity_poly.type
_entity_poly.pdbx_seq_one_letter_code
_entity_poly.pdbx_strand_id
1 'polypeptide(L)'
;MKNNIDIETFLEQLGSEAPTPGGGAAAALTSALGASLILMVTNNTIFKGKCGVYEALTYSARSTATDLRARLTDCIEKDAEAYAEVAAGYRLARSIDKVKNLDRMKEVIRETAGNLDKDSHIKRLEYFESLCGDPFDVSNLSPAMHDLVDIGYKDTRKALLAAVSTIACEVPLSVMEDSLTALHLVESLIGKSYKPLESDLRTSARCLHSGILSSSALLAANIPAVAAENADFASKLKKRSDDIVEESSNLVHTLFAQFTD
;
A
#
# COMPACT_ATOMS: atom_id res chain seq x y z
N MET A 1 -14.43 0.21 12.71
CA MET A 1 -14.19 -1.02 13.51
C MET A 1 -13.23 -1.87 12.71
N LYS A 2 -12.05 -2.21 13.23
CA LYS A 2 -11.16 -3.17 12.55
C LYS A 2 -11.91 -4.51 12.49
N ASN A 3 -12.23 -4.97 11.31
CA ASN A 3 -12.79 -6.30 11.10
C ASN A 3 -11.68 -7.30 11.46
N ASN A 4 -11.84 -8.00 12.57
CA ASN A 4 -10.92 -9.03 12.99
C ASN A 4 -11.21 -10.29 12.17
N ILE A 5 -10.73 -10.32 10.91
CA ILE A 5 -10.87 -11.47 10.02
C ILE A 5 -9.87 -12.53 10.50
N ASP A 6 -10.34 -13.74 10.74
CA ASP A 6 -9.46 -14.87 11.04
C ASP A 6 -8.70 -15.33 9.78
N ILE A 7 -7.63 -16.08 9.97
CA ILE A 7 -6.73 -16.48 8.88
C ILE A 7 -7.46 -17.36 7.84
N GLU A 8 -8.35 -18.24 8.26
CA GLU A 8 -9.08 -19.15 7.36
C GLU A 8 -10.01 -18.35 6.45
N THR A 9 -10.80 -17.45 7.02
CA THR A 9 -11.66 -16.53 6.27
C THR A 9 -10.85 -15.65 5.32
N PHE A 10 -9.68 -15.14 5.74
CA PHE A 10 -8.81 -14.34 4.85
C PHE A 10 -8.33 -15.16 3.65
N LEU A 11 -7.90 -16.41 3.86
CA LEU A 11 -7.42 -17.29 2.78
C LEU A 11 -8.54 -17.69 1.82
N GLU A 12 -9.75 -17.95 2.34
CA GLU A 12 -10.94 -18.22 1.52
C GLU A 12 -11.28 -17.02 0.63
N GLN A 13 -11.30 -15.81 1.21
CA GLN A 13 -11.57 -14.59 0.46
C GLN A 13 -10.50 -14.31 -0.59
N LEU A 14 -9.21 -14.46 -0.24
CA LEU A 14 -8.09 -14.28 -1.17
C LEU A 14 -8.14 -15.26 -2.34
N GLY A 15 -8.63 -16.50 -2.12
CA GLY A 15 -8.77 -17.54 -3.15
C GLY A 15 -10.06 -17.45 -3.96
N SER A 16 -10.95 -16.49 -3.66
CA SER A 16 -12.24 -16.34 -4.34
C SER A 16 -12.12 -15.52 -5.62
N GLU A 17 -13.25 -15.34 -6.33
CA GLU A 17 -13.37 -14.43 -7.47
C GLU A 17 -13.51 -12.95 -7.05
N ALA A 18 -13.57 -12.66 -5.76
CA ALA A 18 -13.66 -11.30 -5.26
C ALA A 18 -12.39 -10.51 -5.60
N PRO A 19 -12.50 -9.22 -5.97
CA PRO A 19 -11.34 -8.41 -6.33
C PRO A 19 -10.44 -8.08 -5.13
N THR A 20 -10.95 -8.19 -3.92
CA THR A 20 -10.25 -7.96 -2.65
C THR A 20 -10.65 -9.01 -1.60
N PRO A 21 -9.72 -9.42 -0.72
CA PRO A 21 -8.30 -9.05 -0.67
C PRO A 21 -7.52 -9.57 -1.88
N GLY A 22 -6.45 -8.87 -2.28
CA GLY A 22 -5.62 -9.21 -3.42
C GLY A 22 -4.13 -9.38 -3.08
N GLY A 23 -3.29 -9.28 -4.11
CA GLY A 23 -1.84 -9.44 -3.97
C GLY A 23 -1.20 -8.44 -3.02
N GLY A 24 -1.72 -7.21 -2.91
CA GLY A 24 -1.21 -6.20 -2.00
C GLY A 24 -1.50 -6.54 -0.53
N ALA A 25 -2.71 -6.99 -0.24
CA ALA A 25 -3.06 -7.49 1.09
C ALA A 25 -2.21 -8.71 1.49
N ALA A 26 -1.94 -9.64 0.53
CA ALA A 26 -1.07 -10.79 0.77
C ALA A 26 0.39 -10.39 1.03
N ALA A 27 0.92 -9.40 0.29
CA ALA A 27 2.26 -8.86 0.50
C ALA A 27 2.39 -8.18 1.87
N ALA A 28 1.40 -7.37 2.25
CA ALA A 28 1.34 -6.71 3.55
C ALA A 28 1.26 -7.72 4.70
N LEU A 29 0.42 -8.75 4.59
CA LEU A 29 0.33 -9.84 5.57
C LEU A 29 1.66 -10.58 5.70
N THR A 30 2.31 -10.90 4.59
CA THR A 30 3.61 -11.59 4.60
C THR A 30 4.66 -10.74 5.33
N SER A 31 4.69 -9.45 5.09
CA SER A 31 5.57 -8.51 5.80
C SER A 31 5.23 -8.39 7.28
N ALA A 32 3.95 -8.34 7.63
CA ALA A 32 3.48 -8.30 9.03
C ALA A 32 3.86 -9.57 9.81
N LEU A 33 3.86 -10.74 9.16
CA LEU A 33 4.41 -11.99 9.74
C LEU A 33 5.89 -11.85 10.03
N GLY A 34 6.68 -11.26 9.11
CA GLY A 34 8.10 -10.98 9.34
C GLY A 34 8.32 -10.08 10.56
N ALA A 35 7.62 -8.96 10.66
CA ALA A 35 7.70 -8.07 11.81
C ALA A 35 7.27 -8.75 13.14
N SER A 36 6.26 -9.64 13.07
CA SER A 36 5.80 -10.41 14.23
C SER A 36 6.85 -11.40 14.73
N LEU A 37 7.64 -12.00 13.84
CA LEU A 37 8.76 -12.86 14.20
C LEU A 37 9.88 -12.09 14.91
N ILE A 38 10.18 -10.85 14.49
CA ILE A 38 11.10 -9.97 15.22
C ILE A 38 10.58 -9.74 16.66
N LEU A 39 9.29 -9.47 16.82
CA LEU A 39 8.67 -9.31 18.13
C LEU A 39 8.78 -10.57 18.98
N MET A 40 8.54 -11.74 18.40
CA MET A 40 8.69 -13.01 19.11
C MET A 40 10.13 -13.19 19.60
N VAL A 41 11.13 -12.95 18.76
CA VAL A 41 12.54 -13.08 19.12
C VAL A 41 12.94 -12.09 20.22
N THR A 42 12.59 -10.83 20.09
CA THR A 42 12.92 -9.78 21.08
C THR A 42 12.22 -10.02 22.41
N ASN A 43 10.93 -10.37 22.41
CA ASN A 43 10.18 -10.69 23.61
C ASN A 43 10.77 -11.90 24.35
N ASN A 44 11.14 -12.96 23.63
CA ASN A 44 11.78 -14.13 24.26
C ASN A 44 13.18 -13.82 24.77
N THR A 45 13.96 -13.01 24.07
CA THR A 45 15.29 -12.56 24.50
C THR A 45 15.20 -11.83 25.83
N ILE A 46 14.21 -10.93 25.97
CA ILE A 46 13.93 -10.21 27.21
C ILE A 46 13.44 -11.16 28.32
N PHE A 47 12.42 -11.96 28.04
CA PHE A 47 11.81 -12.89 29.01
C PHE A 47 12.82 -13.90 29.58
N LYS A 48 13.75 -14.38 28.75
CA LYS A 48 14.81 -15.31 29.16
C LYS A 48 16.00 -14.62 29.83
N GLY A 49 16.00 -13.29 29.97
CA GLY A 49 17.12 -12.53 30.54
C GLY A 49 18.42 -12.70 29.70
N LYS A 50 18.29 -12.80 28.37
CA LYS A 50 19.40 -13.04 27.43
C LYS A 50 19.83 -11.80 26.65
N CYS A 51 19.40 -10.63 27.08
CA CYS A 51 19.78 -9.36 26.42
C CYS A 51 21.27 -9.04 26.63
N GLY A 52 21.81 -9.29 27.81
CA GLY A 52 23.20 -8.96 28.16
C GLY A 52 23.51 -7.49 27.87
N VAL A 53 24.62 -7.23 27.20
CA VAL A 53 25.05 -5.88 26.79
C VAL A 53 24.19 -5.27 25.68
N TYR A 54 23.30 -6.04 25.07
CA TYR A 54 22.40 -5.63 24.00
C TYR A 54 20.98 -5.26 24.47
N GLU A 55 20.81 -4.99 25.78
CA GLU A 55 19.49 -4.73 26.37
C GLU A 55 18.80 -3.52 25.68
N ALA A 56 19.47 -2.38 25.58
CA ALA A 56 18.92 -1.19 24.95
C ALA A 56 18.54 -1.44 23.46
N LEU A 57 19.39 -2.17 22.71
CA LEU A 57 19.11 -2.56 21.34
C LEU A 57 17.85 -3.43 21.27
N THR A 58 17.73 -4.45 22.12
CA THR A 58 16.60 -5.38 22.12
C THR A 58 15.28 -4.67 22.40
N TYR A 59 15.25 -3.75 23.38
CA TYR A 59 14.04 -2.98 23.70
C TYR A 59 13.68 -2.00 22.58
N SER A 60 14.67 -1.31 21.98
CA SER A 60 14.45 -0.43 20.84
C SER A 60 13.90 -1.20 19.64
N ALA A 61 14.52 -2.34 19.28
CA ALA A 61 14.07 -3.18 18.17
C ALA A 61 12.64 -3.71 18.41
N ARG A 62 12.29 -4.09 19.66
CA ARG A 62 10.94 -4.50 20.02
C ARG A 62 9.92 -3.37 19.79
N SER A 63 10.23 -2.15 20.24
CA SER A 63 9.35 -0.99 20.06
C SER A 63 9.11 -0.72 18.58
N THR A 64 10.18 -0.60 17.79
CA THR A 64 10.09 -0.34 16.34
C THR A 64 9.35 -1.46 15.61
N ALA A 65 9.62 -2.73 15.94
CA ALA A 65 8.91 -3.86 15.33
C ALA A 65 7.41 -3.88 15.68
N THR A 66 7.02 -3.36 16.86
CA THR A 66 5.61 -3.21 17.24
C THR A 66 4.90 -2.23 16.33
N ASP A 67 5.52 -1.08 16.07
CA ASP A 67 4.96 -0.04 15.20
C ASP A 67 4.92 -0.51 13.73
N LEU A 68 6.00 -1.15 13.26
CA LEU A 68 6.07 -1.73 11.91
C LEU A 68 4.98 -2.78 11.68
N ARG A 69 4.81 -3.71 12.62
CA ARG A 69 3.74 -4.71 12.53
C ARG A 69 2.36 -4.06 12.45
N ALA A 70 2.11 -3.03 13.26
CA ALA A 70 0.82 -2.32 13.25
C ALA A 70 0.57 -1.67 11.89
N ARG A 71 1.56 -0.94 11.33
CA ARG A 71 1.46 -0.29 10.01
C ARG A 71 1.26 -1.31 8.88
N LEU A 72 2.05 -2.39 8.88
CA LEU A 72 1.94 -3.46 7.87
C LEU A 72 0.58 -4.18 7.95
N THR A 73 0.03 -4.34 9.17
CA THR A 73 -1.32 -4.89 9.34
C THR A 73 -2.39 -3.93 8.82
N ASP A 74 -2.24 -2.62 9.04
CA ASP A 74 -3.14 -1.62 8.50
C ASP A 74 -3.09 -1.57 6.95
N CYS A 75 -1.94 -1.86 6.34
CA CYS A 75 -1.80 -1.95 4.88
C CYS A 75 -2.67 -3.05 4.24
N ILE A 76 -3.07 -4.09 5.00
CA ILE A 76 -3.98 -5.14 4.50
C ILE A 76 -5.37 -4.54 4.18
N GLU A 77 -5.91 -3.72 5.08
CA GLU A 77 -7.20 -3.02 4.87
C GLU A 77 -7.06 -1.91 3.82
N LYS A 78 -5.98 -1.13 3.91
CA LYS A 78 -5.70 -0.03 2.97
C LYS A 78 -5.55 -0.48 1.52
N ASP A 79 -5.06 -1.68 1.26
CA ASP A 79 -4.99 -2.26 -0.09
C ASP A 79 -6.38 -2.43 -0.70
N ALA A 80 -7.34 -2.91 0.09
CA ALA A 80 -8.73 -3.05 -0.36
C ALA A 80 -9.41 -1.68 -0.58
N GLU A 81 -9.15 -0.71 0.31
CA GLU A 81 -9.65 0.66 0.18
C GLU A 81 -9.07 1.33 -1.08
N ALA A 82 -7.75 1.25 -1.28
CA ALA A 82 -7.08 1.78 -2.46
C ALA A 82 -7.62 1.15 -3.76
N TYR A 83 -7.87 -0.17 -3.76
CA TYR A 83 -8.48 -0.84 -4.90
C TYR A 83 -9.88 -0.30 -5.20
N ALA A 84 -10.71 -0.08 -4.19
CA ALA A 84 -12.06 0.46 -4.35
C ALA A 84 -12.03 1.86 -4.99
N GLU A 85 -11.13 2.74 -4.52
CA GLU A 85 -10.92 4.07 -5.10
C GLU A 85 -10.44 4.01 -6.55
N VAL A 86 -9.44 3.16 -6.84
CA VAL A 86 -8.92 2.95 -8.19
C VAL A 86 -10.02 2.45 -9.12
N ALA A 87 -10.80 1.45 -8.70
CA ALA A 87 -11.92 0.91 -9.49
C ALA A 87 -13.00 1.96 -9.75
N ALA A 88 -13.31 2.80 -8.75
CA ALA A 88 -14.24 3.92 -8.88
C ALA A 88 -13.73 4.96 -9.89
N GLY A 89 -12.45 5.36 -9.79
CA GLY A 89 -11.84 6.30 -10.71
C GLY A 89 -11.81 5.81 -12.16
N TYR A 90 -11.49 4.54 -12.40
CA TYR A 90 -11.56 3.96 -13.73
C TYR A 90 -12.99 3.87 -14.30
N ARG A 91 -14.00 3.62 -13.44
CA ARG A 91 -15.42 3.67 -13.85
C ARG A 91 -15.80 5.09 -14.25
N LEU A 92 -15.45 6.08 -13.43
CA LEU A 92 -15.69 7.49 -13.73
C LEU A 92 -15.01 7.93 -15.04
N ALA A 93 -13.74 7.57 -15.24
CA ALA A 93 -13.02 7.88 -16.48
C ALA A 93 -13.71 7.30 -17.71
N ARG A 94 -14.23 6.06 -17.63
CA ARG A 94 -15.03 5.44 -18.72
C ARG A 94 -16.37 6.12 -18.96
N SER A 95 -17.01 6.59 -17.90
CA SER A 95 -18.27 7.33 -17.97
C SER A 95 -18.05 8.69 -18.64
N ILE A 96 -16.97 9.38 -18.32
CA ILE A 96 -16.55 10.62 -19.00
C ILE A 96 -16.40 10.41 -20.51
N ASP A 97 -15.84 9.29 -20.96
CA ASP A 97 -15.68 8.99 -22.40
C ASP A 97 -17.02 8.76 -23.13
N LYS A 98 -18.09 8.37 -22.43
CA LYS A 98 -19.42 8.10 -23.00
C LYS A 98 -20.28 9.37 -23.16
N VAL A 99 -19.89 10.49 -22.55
CA VAL A 99 -20.70 11.72 -22.60
C VAL A 99 -20.64 12.35 -23.98
N LYS A 100 -21.76 12.29 -24.69
CA LYS A 100 -21.90 12.80 -26.07
C LYS A 100 -22.07 14.33 -26.15
N ASN A 101 -22.34 15.01 -25.07
CA ASN A 101 -22.62 16.46 -25.08
C ASN A 101 -21.64 17.21 -24.16
N LEU A 102 -20.44 17.42 -24.69
CA LEU A 102 -19.30 18.04 -24.02
C LEU A 102 -19.60 19.48 -23.54
N ASP A 103 -20.39 20.23 -24.30
CA ASP A 103 -20.65 21.63 -24.02
C ASP A 103 -21.61 21.79 -22.83
N ARG A 104 -22.61 20.92 -22.72
CA ARG A 104 -23.50 20.91 -21.56
C ARG A 104 -22.81 20.48 -20.27
N MET A 105 -21.83 19.57 -20.38
CA MET A 105 -20.97 19.19 -19.26
C MET A 105 -20.11 20.35 -18.76
N LYS A 106 -19.51 21.11 -19.70
CA LYS A 106 -18.74 22.32 -19.35
C LYS A 106 -19.60 23.39 -18.68
N GLU A 107 -20.85 23.53 -19.13
CA GLU A 107 -21.82 24.48 -18.58
C GLU A 107 -22.18 24.10 -17.12
N VAL A 108 -22.49 22.84 -16.86
CA VAL A 108 -22.81 22.34 -15.51
C VAL A 108 -21.60 22.45 -14.58
N ILE A 109 -20.39 22.12 -15.06
CA ILE A 109 -19.17 22.32 -14.28
C ILE A 109 -18.96 23.79 -13.93
N ARG A 110 -19.18 24.71 -14.87
CA ARG A 110 -19.07 26.16 -14.63
C ARG A 110 -20.13 26.69 -13.68
N GLU A 111 -21.40 26.28 -13.85
CA GLU A 111 -22.50 26.71 -12.97
C GLU A 111 -22.34 26.23 -11.54
N THR A 112 -21.76 25.06 -11.34
CA THR A 112 -21.50 24.49 -10.01
C THR A 112 -20.18 24.92 -9.39
N ALA A 113 -19.18 25.40 -10.18
CA ALA A 113 -17.87 25.83 -9.67
C ALA A 113 -17.92 27.07 -8.75
N GLY A 114 -19.03 27.80 -8.71
CA GLY A 114 -19.18 29.02 -7.89
C GLY A 114 -19.48 28.81 -6.40
N ASN A 115 -19.86 27.59 -5.95
CA ASN A 115 -20.23 27.31 -4.55
C ASN A 115 -19.77 25.91 -4.13
N LEU A 116 -18.54 25.82 -3.65
CA LEU A 116 -17.84 24.56 -3.35
C LEU A 116 -17.98 24.18 -1.88
N ASP A 117 -18.98 23.37 -1.56
CA ASP A 117 -19.00 22.54 -0.37
C ASP A 117 -18.97 21.04 -0.76
N LYS A 118 -18.76 20.17 0.23
CA LYS A 118 -18.67 18.71 0.04
C LYS A 118 -19.94 18.11 -0.61
N ASP A 119 -21.10 18.65 -0.30
CA ASP A 119 -22.40 18.19 -0.83
C ASP A 119 -22.56 18.56 -2.32
N SER A 120 -21.95 19.66 -2.75
CA SER A 120 -21.92 20.07 -4.16
C SER A 120 -21.09 19.15 -5.03
N HIS A 121 -20.00 18.58 -4.51
CA HIS A 121 -19.20 17.57 -5.22
C HIS A 121 -19.97 16.27 -5.42
N ILE A 122 -20.66 15.77 -4.39
CA ILE A 122 -21.49 14.57 -4.46
C ILE A 122 -22.58 14.74 -5.51
N LYS A 123 -23.31 15.86 -5.50
CA LYS A 123 -24.35 16.16 -6.50
C LYS A 123 -23.84 16.25 -7.93
N ARG A 124 -22.59 16.72 -8.12
CA ARG A 124 -21.96 16.73 -9.46
C ARG A 124 -21.68 15.33 -9.95
N LEU A 125 -21.15 14.47 -9.08
CA LEU A 125 -20.86 13.09 -9.41
C LEU A 125 -22.14 12.31 -9.72
N GLU A 126 -23.21 12.49 -8.92
CA GLU A 126 -24.54 11.93 -9.17
C GLU A 126 -25.12 12.43 -10.50
N TYR A 127 -24.89 13.70 -10.84
CA TYR A 127 -25.32 14.25 -12.13
C TYR A 127 -24.53 13.64 -13.29
N PHE A 128 -23.23 13.47 -13.17
CA PHE A 128 -22.41 12.76 -14.15
C PHE A 128 -22.87 11.31 -14.32
N GLU A 129 -23.21 10.63 -13.23
CA GLU A 129 -23.78 9.30 -13.25
C GLU A 129 -25.07 9.25 -14.06
N SER A 130 -25.99 10.21 -13.83
CA SER A 130 -27.25 10.29 -14.58
C SER A 130 -27.08 10.53 -16.07
N LEU A 131 -25.99 11.18 -16.51
CA LEU A 131 -25.67 11.41 -17.91
C LEU A 131 -25.01 10.18 -18.57
N CYS A 132 -24.34 9.35 -17.79
CA CYS A 132 -23.55 8.21 -18.30
C CYS A 132 -24.31 6.89 -18.28
N GLY A 133 -25.40 6.78 -17.50
CA GLY A 133 -26.29 5.61 -17.45
C GLY A 133 -25.77 4.40 -16.71
N ASP A 134 -24.60 4.49 -16.05
CA ASP A 134 -24.04 3.44 -15.19
C ASP A 134 -24.05 3.91 -13.73
N PRO A 135 -24.52 3.10 -12.76
CA PRO A 135 -24.51 3.48 -11.35
C PRO A 135 -23.06 3.64 -10.86
N PHE A 136 -22.76 4.79 -10.29
CA PHE A 136 -21.46 5.15 -9.78
C PHE A 136 -21.58 5.49 -8.27
N ASP A 137 -20.90 4.69 -7.44
CA ASP A 137 -20.89 4.94 -6.00
C ASP A 137 -19.83 5.97 -5.64
N VAL A 138 -20.28 7.21 -5.42
CA VAL A 138 -19.44 8.35 -5.05
C VAL A 138 -18.96 8.32 -3.59
N SER A 139 -19.56 7.47 -2.76
CA SER A 139 -19.22 7.39 -1.33
C SER A 139 -17.79 6.88 -1.07
N ASN A 140 -17.20 6.23 -2.08
CA ASN A 140 -15.85 5.65 -2.03
C ASN A 140 -14.76 6.55 -2.64
N LEU A 141 -15.07 7.80 -3.00
CA LEU A 141 -14.06 8.72 -3.52
C LEU A 141 -13.33 9.43 -2.39
N SER A 142 -12.00 9.47 -2.48
CA SER A 142 -11.19 10.28 -1.59
C SER A 142 -11.41 11.79 -1.82
N PRO A 143 -11.13 12.66 -0.84
CA PRO A 143 -11.18 14.11 -1.02
C PRO A 143 -10.36 14.60 -2.21
N ALA A 144 -9.19 13.99 -2.47
CA ALA A 144 -8.34 14.32 -3.61
C ALA A 144 -9.02 14.04 -4.96
N MET A 145 -9.85 13.00 -5.06
CA MET A 145 -10.62 12.70 -6.27
C MET A 145 -11.79 13.66 -6.47
N HIS A 146 -12.38 14.17 -5.37
CA HIS A 146 -13.40 15.21 -5.44
C HIS A 146 -12.83 16.51 -6.03
N ASP A 147 -11.61 16.91 -5.64
CA ASP A 147 -10.96 18.14 -6.14
C ASP A 147 -10.64 18.08 -7.64
N LEU A 148 -10.42 16.89 -8.19
CA LEU A 148 -10.08 16.70 -9.61
C LEU A 148 -11.26 16.95 -10.56
N VAL A 149 -12.49 16.84 -10.11
CA VAL A 149 -13.68 17.13 -10.94
C VAL A 149 -13.76 18.62 -11.28
N ASP A 150 -13.02 19.47 -10.60
CA ASP A 150 -13.01 20.93 -10.80
C ASP A 150 -12.05 21.43 -11.90
N ILE A 151 -11.15 20.59 -12.44
CA ILE A 151 -10.05 21.02 -13.34
C ILE A 151 -10.52 21.12 -14.79
N GLY A 152 -11.60 20.92 -15.26
CA GLY A 152 -12.01 21.02 -16.69
C GLY A 152 -11.80 19.72 -17.48
N TYR A 153 -12.67 19.49 -18.42
CA TYR A 153 -13.00 18.16 -18.99
C TYR A 153 -11.84 17.36 -19.62
N LYS A 154 -10.99 17.97 -20.43
CA LYS A 154 -9.90 17.25 -21.12
C LYS A 154 -8.80 16.84 -20.17
N ASP A 155 -8.58 17.67 -19.17
CA ASP A 155 -7.55 17.47 -18.14
C ASP A 155 -8.11 16.65 -16.97
N THR A 156 -9.45 16.65 -16.76
CA THR A 156 -10.09 15.91 -15.66
C THR A 156 -9.91 14.41 -15.76
N ARG A 157 -10.16 13.80 -16.94
CA ARG A 157 -9.96 12.36 -17.12
C ARG A 157 -8.52 11.96 -16.89
N LYS A 158 -7.61 12.75 -17.41
CA LYS A 158 -6.17 12.56 -17.33
C LYS A 158 -5.71 12.71 -15.89
N ALA A 159 -6.06 13.81 -15.24
CA ALA A 159 -5.77 14.06 -13.83
C ALA A 159 -6.38 12.99 -12.92
N LEU A 160 -7.60 12.54 -13.19
CA LEU A 160 -8.27 11.47 -12.44
C LEU A 160 -7.49 10.15 -12.55
N LEU A 161 -7.09 9.74 -13.75
CA LEU A 161 -6.32 8.51 -13.93
C LEU A 161 -4.94 8.59 -13.25
N ALA A 162 -4.30 9.75 -13.27
CA ALA A 162 -3.05 9.98 -12.54
C ALA A 162 -3.23 9.86 -11.03
N ALA A 163 -4.29 10.49 -10.50
CA ALA A 163 -4.58 10.45 -9.06
C ALA A 163 -4.84 9.03 -8.57
N VAL A 164 -5.72 8.27 -9.23
CA VAL A 164 -6.01 6.88 -8.82
C VAL A 164 -4.80 5.97 -8.99
N SER A 165 -3.96 6.20 -9.99
CA SER A 165 -2.73 5.44 -10.17
C SER A 165 -1.70 5.78 -9.11
N THR A 166 -1.66 7.02 -8.64
CA THR A 166 -0.81 7.43 -7.50
C THR A 166 -1.27 6.74 -6.22
N ILE A 167 -2.57 6.74 -5.92
CA ILE A 167 -3.16 6.03 -4.78
C ILE A 167 -2.80 4.54 -4.83
N ALA A 168 -2.89 3.91 -6.02
CA ALA A 168 -2.49 2.51 -6.22
C ALA A 168 -1.00 2.23 -5.94
N CYS A 169 -0.15 3.25 -5.94
CA CYS A 169 1.28 3.13 -5.63
C CYS A 169 1.60 3.30 -4.14
N GLU A 170 0.76 3.98 -3.37
CA GLU A 170 1.05 4.36 -1.97
C GLU A 170 1.20 3.16 -1.04
N VAL A 171 0.24 2.23 -1.08
CA VAL A 171 0.25 1.06 -0.19
C VAL A 171 1.43 0.12 -0.50
N PRO A 172 1.69 -0.28 -1.77
CA PRO A 172 2.85 -1.09 -2.10
C PRO A 172 4.18 -0.44 -1.68
N LEU A 173 4.35 0.87 -1.90
CA LEU A 173 5.57 1.57 -1.51
C LEU A 173 5.73 1.58 0.01
N SER A 174 4.66 1.85 0.77
CA SER A 174 4.68 1.83 2.24
C SER A 174 5.06 0.44 2.78
N VAL A 175 4.53 -0.64 2.20
CA VAL A 175 4.91 -2.02 2.58
C VAL A 175 6.39 -2.26 2.31
N MET A 176 6.93 -1.79 1.18
CA MET A 176 8.35 -1.94 0.85
C MET A 176 9.25 -1.21 1.85
N GLU A 177 8.95 0.04 2.19
CA GLU A 177 9.74 0.86 3.11
C GLU A 177 9.71 0.32 4.54
N ASP A 178 8.54 -0.05 5.03
CA ASP A 178 8.38 -0.65 6.36
C ASP A 178 9.08 -2.01 6.46
N SER A 179 9.02 -2.82 5.39
CA SER A 179 9.69 -4.11 5.33
C SER A 179 11.21 -3.98 5.28
N LEU A 180 11.74 -3.00 4.54
CA LEU A 180 13.18 -2.72 4.54
C LEU A 180 13.66 -2.28 5.92
N THR A 181 12.91 -1.39 6.57
CA THR A 181 13.21 -0.98 7.96
C THR A 181 13.22 -2.19 8.91
N ALA A 182 12.28 -3.10 8.77
CA ALA A 182 12.23 -4.34 9.55
C ALA A 182 13.41 -5.28 9.24
N LEU A 183 13.89 -5.35 7.98
CA LEU A 183 15.08 -6.11 7.61
C LEU A 183 16.34 -5.59 8.32
N HIS A 184 16.51 -4.28 8.44
CA HIS A 184 17.59 -3.70 9.22
C HIS A 184 17.51 -4.04 10.73
N LEU A 185 16.29 -4.19 11.27
CA LEU A 185 16.15 -4.71 12.64
C LEU A 185 16.63 -6.16 12.74
N VAL A 186 16.30 -7.02 11.78
CA VAL A 186 16.82 -8.39 11.73
C VAL A 186 18.34 -8.39 11.72
N GLU A 187 18.98 -7.60 10.85
CA GLU A 187 20.42 -7.45 10.77
C GLU A 187 21.02 -7.06 12.14
N SER A 188 20.42 -6.08 12.79
CA SER A 188 20.89 -5.58 14.09
C SER A 188 20.84 -6.63 15.20
N LEU A 189 19.96 -7.63 15.11
CA LEU A 189 19.67 -8.64 16.13
C LEU A 189 20.44 -9.95 15.95
N ILE A 190 21.03 -10.21 14.78
CA ILE A 190 21.81 -11.43 14.52
C ILE A 190 22.99 -11.52 15.48
N GLY A 191 23.15 -12.69 16.10
CA GLY A 191 24.19 -12.96 17.09
C GLY A 191 24.04 -12.20 18.41
N LYS A 192 23.00 -11.36 18.56
CA LYS A 192 22.76 -10.51 19.75
C LYS A 192 21.44 -10.84 20.46
N SER A 193 20.65 -11.72 19.89
CA SER A 193 19.39 -12.21 20.46
C SER A 193 19.53 -13.64 21.01
N TYR A 194 18.47 -14.17 21.59
CA TYR A 194 18.43 -15.51 22.14
C TYR A 194 18.67 -16.55 21.02
N LYS A 195 19.87 -17.16 21.04
CA LYS A 195 20.41 -18.03 19.95
C LYS A 195 19.43 -19.10 19.43
N PRO A 196 18.63 -19.82 20.29
CA PRO A 196 17.68 -20.81 19.77
C PRO A 196 16.62 -20.29 18.81
N LEU A 197 16.40 -18.97 18.75
CA LEU A 197 15.43 -18.33 17.87
C LEU A 197 16.07 -17.69 16.61
N GLU A 198 17.29 -18.04 16.30
CA GLU A 198 17.99 -17.52 15.12
C GLU A 198 17.32 -17.96 13.82
N SER A 199 16.77 -19.18 13.77
CA SER A 199 15.95 -19.66 12.64
C SER A 199 14.70 -18.81 12.39
N ASP A 200 14.13 -18.25 13.44
CA ASP A 200 12.94 -17.38 13.33
C ASP A 200 13.32 -16.00 12.77
N LEU A 201 14.52 -15.48 13.09
CA LEU A 201 15.06 -14.28 12.43
C LEU A 201 15.32 -14.53 10.93
N ARG A 202 15.82 -15.71 10.56
CA ARG A 202 15.97 -16.09 9.15
C ARG A 202 14.62 -16.12 8.42
N THR A 203 13.60 -16.69 9.07
CA THR A 203 12.24 -16.75 8.53
C THR A 203 11.66 -15.34 8.39
N SER A 204 11.86 -14.48 9.41
CA SER A 204 11.47 -13.07 9.35
C SER A 204 12.08 -12.36 8.14
N ALA A 205 13.40 -12.50 7.91
CA ALA A 205 14.07 -11.89 6.76
C ALA A 205 13.48 -12.33 5.41
N ARG A 206 13.12 -13.62 5.28
CA ARG A 206 12.47 -14.13 4.05
C ARG A 206 11.08 -13.57 3.84
N CYS A 207 10.27 -13.51 4.90
CA CYS A 207 8.94 -12.93 4.83
C CYS A 207 8.99 -11.44 4.41
N LEU A 208 9.88 -10.66 5.03
CA LEU A 208 10.05 -9.24 4.73
C LEU A 208 10.53 -9.01 3.30
N HIS A 209 11.54 -9.76 2.86
CA HIS A 209 12.05 -9.67 1.48
C HIS A 209 11.00 -10.09 0.45
N SER A 210 10.25 -11.17 0.72
CA SER A 210 9.13 -11.58 -0.14
C SER A 210 8.05 -10.49 -0.25
N GLY A 211 7.73 -9.82 0.86
CA GLY A 211 6.82 -8.69 0.89
C GLY A 211 7.31 -7.52 0.03
N ILE A 212 8.61 -7.18 0.10
CA ILE A 212 9.24 -6.15 -0.74
C ILE A 212 9.11 -6.50 -2.22
N LEU A 213 9.51 -7.71 -2.62
CA LEU A 213 9.50 -8.12 -4.03
C LEU A 213 8.07 -8.17 -4.59
N SER A 214 7.10 -8.67 -3.80
CA SER A 214 5.69 -8.70 -4.18
C SER A 214 5.13 -7.29 -4.36
N SER A 215 5.41 -6.39 -3.42
CA SER A 215 4.95 -4.99 -3.48
C SER A 215 5.62 -4.22 -4.63
N SER A 216 6.90 -4.49 -4.92
CA SER A 216 7.61 -3.91 -6.09
C SER A 216 6.94 -4.30 -7.41
N ALA A 217 6.50 -5.55 -7.56
CA ALA A 217 5.78 -6.00 -8.75
C ALA A 217 4.43 -5.28 -8.91
N LEU A 218 3.70 -5.08 -7.81
CA LEU A 218 2.44 -4.32 -7.81
C LEU A 218 2.66 -2.85 -8.16
N LEU A 219 3.68 -2.23 -7.57
CA LEU A 219 4.06 -0.86 -7.88
C LEU A 219 4.42 -0.70 -9.36
N ALA A 220 5.22 -1.61 -9.91
CA ALA A 220 5.64 -1.61 -11.32
C ALA A 220 4.44 -1.70 -12.29
N ALA A 221 3.37 -2.39 -11.91
CA ALA A 221 2.15 -2.47 -12.72
C ALA A 221 1.39 -1.12 -12.80
N ASN A 222 1.51 -0.26 -11.78
CA ASN A 222 0.81 1.03 -11.70
C ASN A 222 1.64 2.20 -12.26
N ILE A 223 2.97 2.13 -12.24
CA ILE A 223 3.89 3.19 -12.71
C ILE A 223 3.58 3.70 -14.12
N PRO A 224 3.28 2.86 -15.14
CA PRO A 224 2.99 3.36 -16.49
C PRO A 224 1.82 4.33 -16.55
N ALA A 225 0.78 4.13 -15.75
CA ALA A 225 -0.38 5.03 -15.71
C ALA A 225 -0.02 6.36 -15.02
N VAL A 226 0.82 6.33 -13.98
CA VAL A 226 1.37 7.55 -13.35
C VAL A 226 2.27 8.31 -14.35
N ALA A 227 3.12 7.59 -15.09
CA ALA A 227 4.06 8.17 -16.05
C ALA A 227 3.36 8.92 -17.20
N ALA A 228 2.17 8.45 -17.61
CA ALA A 228 1.38 9.11 -18.65
C ALA A 228 1.01 10.57 -18.30
N GLU A 229 1.01 10.91 -17.02
CA GLU A 229 0.61 12.20 -16.48
C GLU A 229 1.75 12.97 -15.82
N ASN A 230 2.63 12.26 -15.12
CA ASN A 230 3.75 12.84 -14.39
C ASN A 230 4.97 11.91 -14.49
N ALA A 231 5.71 12.05 -15.59
CA ALA A 231 6.89 11.22 -15.88
C ALA A 231 7.99 11.38 -14.82
N ASP A 232 8.19 12.59 -14.27
CA ASP A 232 9.17 12.84 -13.22
C ASP A 232 8.83 12.12 -11.92
N PHE A 233 7.56 12.17 -11.51
CA PHE A 233 7.10 11.47 -10.31
C PHE A 233 7.18 9.95 -10.49
N ALA A 234 6.73 9.43 -11.63
CA ALA A 234 6.84 8.01 -11.97
C ALA A 234 8.30 7.53 -11.97
N SER A 235 9.22 8.33 -12.49
CA SER A 235 10.67 8.03 -12.46
C SER A 235 11.22 7.96 -11.03
N LYS A 236 10.78 8.87 -10.15
CA LYS A 236 11.16 8.87 -8.72
C LYS A 236 10.61 7.64 -8.00
N LEU A 237 9.34 7.28 -8.25
CA LEU A 237 8.73 6.08 -7.68
C LEU A 237 9.48 4.82 -8.12
N LYS A 238 9.74 4.71 -9.43
CA LYS A 238 10.49 3.58 -9.97
C LYS A 238 11.88 3.48 -9.34
N LYS A 239 12.64 4.58 -9.32
CA LYS A 239 13.96 4.61 -8.71
C LYS A 239 13.90 4.19 -7.24
N ARG A 240 12.96 4.73 -6.46
CA ARG A 240 12.81 4.37 -5.04
C ARG A 240 12.54 2.89 -4.86
N SER A 241 11.66 2.31 -5.70
CA SER A 241 11.39 0.87 -5.69
C SER A 241 12.62 0.05 -6.02
N ASP A 242 13.35 0.41 -7.09
CA ASP A 242 14.57 -0.27 -7.52
C ASP A 242 15.65 -0.22 -6.41
N ASP A 243 15.86 0.94 -5.80
CA ASP A 243 16.80 1.14 -4.69
C ASP A 243 16.45 0.23 -3.48
N ILE A 244 15.17 0.14 -3.09
CA ILE A 244 14.71 -0.73 -1.98
C ILE A 244 14.91 -2.21 -2.32
N VAL A 245 14.61 -2.63 -3.56
CA VAL A 245 14.80 -4.02 -4.01
C VAL A 245 16.27 -4.39 -3.99
N GLU A 246 17.13 -3.52 -4.51
CA GLU A 246 18.59 -3.75 -4.52
C GLU A 246 19.14 -3.84 -3.09
N GLU A 247 18.82 -2.87 -2.23
CA GLU A 247 19.28 -2.83 -0.85
C GLU A 247 18.81 -4.06 -0.07
N SER A 248 17.53 -4.42 -0.17
CA SER A 248 16.97 -5.58 0.52
C SER A 248 17.57 -6.90 0.04
N SER A 249 17.84 -7.04 -1.25
CA SER A 249 18.45 -8.23 -1.84
C SER A 249 19.89 -8.41 -1.36
N ASN A 250 20.69 -7.34 -1.35
CA ASN A 250 22.05 -7.33 -0.85
C ASN A 250 22.08 -7.64 0.65
N LEU A 251 21.17 -7.04 1.41
CA LEU A 251 21.05 -7.28 2.86
C LEU A 251 20.71 -8.74 3.14
N VAL A 252 19.71 -9.30 2.49
CA VAL A 252 19.31 -10.70 2.66
C VAL A 252 20.44 -11.64 2.27
N HIS A 253 21.13 -11.40 1.15
CA HIS A 253 22.29 -12.19 0.76
C HIS A 253 23.38 -12.20 1.85
N THR A 254 23.70 -11.03 2.40
CA THR A 254 24.70 -10.88 3.47
C THR A 254 24.24 -11.58 4.76
N LEU A 255 22.96 -11.42 5.13
CA LEU A 255 22.38 -12.05 6.31
C LEU A 255 22.48 -13.58 6.23
N PHE A 256 22.13 -14.16 5.07
CA PHE A 256 22.18 -15.62 4.92
C PHE A 256 23.61 -16.17 4.88
N ALA A 257 24.58 -15.38 4.43
CA ALA A 257 25.99 -15.75 4.54
C ALA A 257 26.50 -15.77 5.98
N GLN A 258 25.97 -14.92 6.86
CA GLN A 258 26.33 -14.87 8.29
C GLN A 258 25.70 -16.00 9.12
N PHE A 259 24.65 -16.62 8.60
CA PHE A 259 23.96 -17.74 9.22
C PHE A 259 24.59 -19.12 8.87
N THR A 260 25.79 -19.17 8.33
CA THR A 260 26.46 -20.45 8.12
C THR A 260 26.89 -21.03 9.47
N ASP A 261 26.33 -22.17 9.77
CA ASP A 261 26.50 -23.23 10.81
C ASP A 261 27.26 -22.93 12.09
#